data_dc63d153829fe878295338bc63f81d95
#
_entry.id   dc63d153829fe878295338bc63f81d95
#
_cell.length_a   1.000
_cell.length_b   1.000
_cell.length_c   1.000
_cell.angle_alpha   90.00
_cell.angle_beta   90.00
_cell.angle_gamma   90.00
#
_symmetry.space_group_name_H-M   'P 1'
#
loop_
_entity.id
_entity.type
_entity.pdbx_description
1 polymer ?
#
loop_
_entity_poly.entity_id
_entity_poly.type
_entity_poly.pdbx_seq_one_letter_code
_entity_poly.pdbx_strand_id
1 'polypeptide(L)'
;MSKKKNLTIEKTSGQEKKNIIIISVIVGLILVVIDQFTKELVINTYKVGQGKAVIKDVFEIQHIKNKGSAWGMFHNIPVIPIVISLIMILLIMYVYSSLLKYKRYRSLRICVVFLLAGAVANIIDRIRLGSVTDFLYFKLINFPVFNVADIYVTFSVAVVIILLIFKFEMGDIDVMLGSCFINDEGRIVEKSESKKEEK
;
A
#
# COMPACT_ATOMS: atom_id res chain seq x y z
N MET A 1 18.21 -18.52 -24.85
CA MET A 1 17.24 -17.75 -25.66
C MET A 1 15.85 -18.00 -25.10
N SER A 2 15.36 -17.10 -24.27
CA SER A 2 13.99 -17.18 -23.71
C SER A 2 13.01 -16.78 -24.80
N LYS A 3 12.03 -17.65 -25.13
CA LYS A 3 10.90 -17.33 -26.01
C LYS A 3 10.13 -16.16 -25.38
N LYS A 4 10.31 -14.94 -25.89
CA LYS A 4 9.40 -13.82 -25.60
C LYS A 4 7.98 -14.29 -25.96
N LYS A 5 7.17 -14.61 -24.96
CA LYS A 5 5.75 -14.82 -25.13
C LYS A 5 5.18 -13.49 -25.67
N ASN A 6 4.66 -13.49 -26.88
CA ASN A 6 3.91 -12.33 -27.42
C ASN A 6 2.62 -12.17 -26.60
N LEU A 7 2.73 -11.55 -25.43
CA LEU A 7 1.60 -11.23 -24.58
C LEU A 7 1.00 -9.92 -25.11
N THR A 8 -0.13 -10.00 -25.78
CA THR A 8 -0.93 -8.83 -26.15
C THR A 8 -1.51 -8.23 -24.87
N ILE A 9 -1.04 -7.04 -24.49
CA ILE A 9 -1.49 -6.36 -23.28
C ILE A 9 -2.59 -5.37 -23.64
N GLU A 10 -3.79 -5.65 -23.16
CA GLU A 10 -4.99 -4.87 -23.45
C GLU A 10 -5.02 -3.54 -22.66
N LYS A 11 -5.27 -2.42 -23.38
CA LYS A 11 -5.48 -1.09 -22.76
C LYS A 11 -6.82 -1.04 -22.02
N THR A 12 -6.84 -0.34 -20.90
CA THR A 12 -8.07 -0.08 -20.14
C THR A 12 -8.80 1.11 -20.77
N SER A 13 -10.08 0.96 -21.07
CA SER A 13 -10.91 2.05 -21.65
C SER A 13 -11.12 3.19 -20.66
N GLY A 14 -11.53 4.37 -21.14
CA GLY A 14 -11.80 5.52 -20.31
C GLY A 14 -12.91 5.26 -19.26
N GLN A 15 -13.98 4.58 -19.66
CA GLN A 15 -15.08 4.22 -18.77
C GLN A 15 -14.65 3.17 -17.72
N GLU A 16 -13.87 2.17 -18.11
CA GLU A 16 -13.32 1.18 -17.18
C GLU A 16 -12.42 1.83 -16.14
N LYS A 17 -11.55 2.80 -16.54
CA LYS A 17 -10.70 3.54 -15.60
C LYS A 17 -11.52 4.28 -14.56
N LYS A 18 -12.59 4.99 -14.97
CA LYS A 18 -13.49 5.68 -14.04
C LYS A 18 -14.11 4.71 -13.03
N ASN A 19 -14.62 3.57 -13.49
CA ASN A 19 -15.22 2.56 -12.63
C ASN A 19 -14.17 1.96 -11.65
N ILE A 20 -12.96 1.68 -12.12
CA ILE A 20 -11.87 1.19 -11.29
C ILE A 20 -11.52 2.21 -10.19
N ILE A 21 -11.41 3.49 -10.53
CA ILE A 21 -11.10 4.54 -9.55
C ILE A 21 -12.21 4.64 -8.50
N ILE A 22 -13.46 4.67 -8.92
CA ILE A 22 -14.62 4.75 -8.00
C ILE A 22 -14.61 3.55 -7.03
N ILE A 23 -14.47 2.34 -7.55
CA ILE A 23 -14.42 1.13 -6.72
C ILE A 23 -13.22 1.17 -5.78
N SER A 24 -12.03 1.60 -6.25
CA SER A 24 -10.84 1.70 -5.43
C SER A 24 -10.99 2.71 -4.30
N VAL A 25 -11.64 3.85 -4.56
CA VAL A 25 -11.92 4.85 -3.51
C VAL A 25 -12.90 4.29 -2.49
N ILE A 26 -13.99 3.64 -2.92
CA ILE A 26 -14.97 3.04 -1.99
C ILE A 26 -14.30 1.98 -1.12
N VAL A 27 -13.55 1.05 -1.72
CA VAL A 27 -12.83 0.00 -0.97
C VAL A 27 -11.81 0.61 -0.02
N GLY A 28 -11.02 1.60 -0.47
CA GLY A 28 -10.05 2.29 0.36
C GLY A 28 -10.69 2.98 1.58
N LEU A 29 -11.85 3.65 1.38
CA LEU A 29 -12.59 4.28 2.47
C LEU A 29 -13.10 3.23 3.48
N ILE A 30 -13.64 2.10 3.01
CA ILE A 30 -14.09 1.01 3.88
C ILE A 30 -12.92 0.49 4.74
N LEU A 31 -11.75 0.26 4.14
CA LEU A 31 -10.56 -0.23 4.85
C LEU A 31 -10.09 0.79 5.92
N VAL A 32 -10.08 2.09 5.58
CA VAL A 32 -9.73 3.14 6.54
C VAL A 32 -10.74 3.18 7.69
N VAL A 33 -12.04 3.08 7.40
CA VAL A 33 -13.09 3.06 8.44
C VAL A 33 -12.92 1.86 9.37
N ILE A 34 -12.63 0.67 8.83
CA ILE A 34 -12.38 -0.53 9.65
C ILE A 34 -11.19 -0.33 10.59
N ASP A 35 -10.08 0.20 10.09
CA ASP A 35 -8.91 0.46 10.92
C ASP A 35 -9.22 1.50 12.01
N GLN A 36 -9.80 2.65 11.65
CA GLN A 36 -10.14 3.70 12.59
C GLN A 36 -11.16 3.23 13.65
N PHE A 37 -12.14 2.43 13.24
CA PHE A 37 -13.12 1.84 14.16
C PHE A 37 -12.46 0.90 15.18
N THR A 38 -11.55 0.04 14.75
CA THR A 38 -10.83 -0.87 15.66
C THR A 38 -9.93 -0.10 16.64
N LYS A 39 -9.25 0.95 16.17
CA LYS A 39 -8.44 1.83 17.00
C LYS A 39 -9.28 2.57 18.04
N GLU A 40 -10.43 3.11 17.63
CA GLU A 40 -11.36 3.82 18.53
C GLU A 40 -11.92 2.89 19.62
N LEU A 41 -12.24 1.64 19.28
CA LEU A 41 -12.64 0.62 20.27
C LEU A 41 -11.55 0.40 21.32
N VAL A 42 -10.29 0.33 20.91
CA VAL A 42 -9.16 0.13 21.84
C VAL A 42 -8.95 1.37 22.71
N ILE A 43 -9.00 2.58 22.14
CA ILE A 43 -8.86 3.86 22.87
C ILE A 43 -9.93 3.98 23.95
N ASN A 44 -11.17 3.60 23.65
CA ASN A 44 -12.30 3.70 24.58
C ASN A 44 -12.32 2.57 25.64
N THR A 45 -11.63 1.44 25.37
CA THR A 45 -11.64 0.27 26.25
C THR A 45 -10.46 0.25 27.21
N TYR A 46 -9.27 0.67 26.76
CA TYR A 46 -8.02 0.53 27.53
C TYR A 46 -7.30 1.87 27.65
N LYS A 47 -6.80 2.17 28.85
CA LYS A 47 -5.83 3.27 29.03
C LYS A 47 -4.50 2.91 28.34
N VAL A 48 -3.74 3.92 27.95
CA VAL A 48 -2.41 3.72 27.35
C VAL A 48 -1.53 2.87 28.25
N GLY A 49 -0.89 1.85 27.70
CA GLY A 49 -0.09 0.86 28.42
C GLY A 49 -0.90 -0.29 29.03
N GLN A 50 -2.22 -0.27 28.93
CA GLN A 50 -3.08 -1.37 29.39
C GLN A 50 -3.53 -2.25 28.23
N GLY A 51 -3.98 -3.46 28.58
CA GLY A 51 -4.48 -4.41 27.60
C GLY A 51 -5.02 -5.67 28.24
N LYS A 52 -5.34 -6.66 27.40
CA LYS A 52 -5.87 -7.96 27.82
C LYS A 52 -5.31 -9.09 26.95
N ALA A 53 -4.90 -10.18 27.58
CA ALA A 53 -4.57 -11.40 26.85
C ALA A 53 -5.84 -11.99 26.19
N VAL A 54 -5.77 -12.21 24.87
CA VAL A 54 -6.78 -12.94 24.11
C VAL A 54 -6.45 -14.43 24.17
N ILE A 55 -5.16 -14.75 23.96
CA ILE A 55 -4.61 -16.10 24.15
C ILE A 55 -3.41 -15.95 25.07
N LYS A 56 -3.50 -16.56 26.27
CA LYS A 56 -2.46 -16.47 27.31
C LYS A 56 -1.09 -16.77 26.72
N ASP A 57 -0.14 -15.89 26.97
CA ASP A 57 1.27 -15.94 26.56
C ASP A 57 1.54 -16.01 25.04
N VAL A 58 0.49 -15.88 24.18
CA VAL A 58 0.58 -15.94 22.72
C VAL A 58 0.19 -14.63 22.08
N PHE A 59 -1.02 -14.13 22.38
CA PHE A 59 -1.58 -12.95 21.71
C PHE A 59 -2.36 -12.05 22.68
N GLU A 60 -2.05 -10.77 22.66
CA GLU A 60 -2.66 -9.77 23.51
C GLU A 60 -3.17 -8.58 22.71
N ILE A 61 -4.19 -7.89 23.23
CA ILE A 61 -4.57 -6.55 22.80
C ILE A 61 -3.98 -5.59 23.82
N GLN A 62 -3.16 -4.62 23.38
CA GLN A 62 -2.52 -3.61 24.23
C GLN A 62 -2.68 -2.23 23.61
N HIS A 63 -3.06 -1.20 24.40
CA HIS A 63 -3.13 0.16 23.88
C HIS A 63 -1.76 0.84 23.94
N ILE A 64 -1.08 0.98 22.82
CA ILE A 64 0.22 1.63 22.69
C ILE A 64 0.11 2.87 21.79
N LYS A 65 0.73 3.99 22.21
CA LYS A 65 0.89 5.20 21.38
C LYS A 65 2.26 5.17 20.70
N ASN A 66 2.26 4.89 19.39
CA ASN A 66 3.47 4.85 18.56
C ASN A 66 3.73 6.23 17.94
N LYS A 67 4.73 6.94 18.43
CA LYS A 67 5.14 8.26 17.92
C LYS A 67 5.99 8.22 16.65
N GLY A 68 6.03 7.09 15.94
CA GLY A 68 6.83 6.95 14.73
C GLY A 68 8.26 6.49 14.98
N SER A 69 8.50 5.92 16.14
CA SER A 69 9.79 5.47 16.62
C SER A 69 9.96 3.95 16.45
N ALA A 70 10.09 3.48 15.20
CA ALA A 70 10.91 2.30 15.01
C ALA A 70 12.34 2.72 15.42
N TRP A 71 12.84 2.29 16.56
CA TRP A 71 14.20 2.58 17.09
C TRP A 71 14.40 3.95 17.76
N GLY A 72 13.39 4.72 18.12
CA GLY A 72 13.56 5.99 18.86
C GLY A 72 14.08 7.18 18.04
N MET A 73 14.43 7.01 16.79
CA MET A 73 15.13 8.02 15.98
C MET A 73 14.38 9.34 15.76
N PHE A 74 13.05 9.33 15.75
CA PHE A 74 12.24 10.53 15.46
C PHE A 74 11.34 10.96 16.62
N HIS A 75 11.66 10.55 17.84
CA HIS A 75 10.85 10.80 19.02
C HIS A 75 10.55 12.29 19.26
N ASN A 76 11.49 13.16 18.88
CA ASN A 76 11.40 14.61 19.13
C ASN A 76 10.84 15.44 17.97
N ILE A 77 10.57 14.83 16.78
CA ILE A 77 10.11 15.56 15.61
C ILE A 77 8.91 14.82 14.99
N PRO A 78 7.70 15.01 15.53
CA PRO A 78 6.50 14.27 15.10
C PRO A 78 6.07 14.53 13.64
N VAL A 79 6.58 15.60 13.04
CA VAL A 79 6.29 15.95 11.63
C VAL A 79 6.99 15.03 10.62
N ILE A 80 8.17 14.49 10.95
CA ILE A 80 8.95 13.66 10.01
C ILE A 80 8.18 12.42 9.53
N PRO A 81 7.56 11.59 10.39
CA PRO A 81 6.77 10.45 9.93
C PRO A 81 5.58 10.84 9.04
N ILE A 82 4.99 12.01 9.27
CA ILE A 82 3.88 12.52 8.43
C ILE A 82 4.40 12.86 7.04
N VAL A 83 5.51 13.62 6.96
CA VAL A 83 6.11 14.03 5.67
C VAL A 83 6.55 12.80 4.86
N ILE A 84 7.24 11.85 5.50
CA ILE A 84 7.64 10.60 4.83
C ILE A 84 6.41 9.84 4.30
N SER A 85 5.36 9.70 5.11
CA SER A 85 4.13 9.01 4.70
C SER A 85 3.44 9.73 3.53
N LEU A 86 3.42 11.07 3.51
CA LEU A 86 2.85 11.84 2.40
C LEU A 86 3.66 11.64 1.11
N ILE A 87 4.99 11.69 1.17
CA ILE A 87 5.86 11.42 0.03
C ILE A 87 5.60 10.01 -0.51
N MET A 88 5.52 9.01 0.37
CA MET A 88 5.23 7.64 -0.04
C MET A 88 3.86 7.50 -0.70
N ILE A 89 2.82 8.15 -0.16
CA ILE A 89 1.48 8.16 -0.78
C ILE A 89 1.55 8.75 -2.18
N LEU A 90 2.25 9.88 -2.39
CA LEU A 90 2.38 10.50 -3.72
C LEU A 90 3.10 9.57 -4.71
N LEU A 91 4.18 8.91 -4.29
CA LEU A 91 4.88 7.92 -5.12
C LEU A 91 3.98 6.73 -5.49
N ILE A 92 3.24 6.19 -4.52
CA ILE A 92 2.32 5.08 -4.73
C ILE A 92 1.18 5.50 -5.67
N MET A 93 0.63 6.71 -5.54
CA MET A 93 -0.38 7.26 -6.46
C MET A 93 0.16 7.44 -7.88
N TYR A 94 1.41 7.87 -8.02
CA TYR A 94 2.07 7.95 -9.33
C TYR A 94 2.13 6.57 -9.99
N VAL A 95 2.62 5.55 -9.28
CA VAL A 95 2.64 4.15 -9.78
C VAL A 95 1.22 3.68 -10.11
N TYR A 96 0.23 3.94 -9.23
CA TYR A 96 -1.16 3.57 -9.46
C TYR A 96 -1.71 4.13 -10.78
N SER A 97 -1.38 5.38 -11.11
CA SER A 97 -1.79 6.01 -12.38
C SER A 97 -1.30 5.24 -13.61
N SER A 98 -0.10 4.67 -13.54
CA SER A 98 0.45 3.82 -14.59
C SER A 98 -0.25 2.46 -14.66
N LEU A 99 -0.58 1.87 -13.51
CA LEU A 99 -1.30 0.60 -13.43
C LEU A 99 -2.74 0.69 -13.98
N LEU A 100 -3.35 1.87 -13.99
CA LEU A 100 -4.69 2.09 -14.55
C LEU A 100 -4.74 1.96 -16.07
N LYS A 101 -3.60 2.10 -16.76
CA LYS A 101 -3.56 2.13 -18.23
C LYS A 101 -3.85 0.78 -18.88
N TYR A 102 -3.56 -0.33 -18.17
CA TYR A 102 -3.59 -1.67 -18.76
C TYR A 102 -4.28 -2.68 -17.84
N LYS A 103 -5.11 -3.56 -18.44
CA LYS A 103 -5.89 -4.58 -17.71
C LYS A 103 -5.00 -5.60 -16.99
N ARG A 104 -3.82 -5.89 -17.54
CA ARG A 104 -2.83 -6.83 -16.99
C ARG A 104 -2.49 -6.55 -15.51
N TYR A 105 -2.47 -5.28 -15.09
CA TYR A 105 -2.04 -4.87 -13.75
C TYR A 105 -3.15 -4.86 -12.69
N ARG A 106 -4.29 -5.53 -12.96
CA ARG A 106 -5.43 -5.57 -12.01
C ARG A 106 -5.04 -6.02 -10.60
N SER A 107 -4.22 -7.10 -10.48
CA SER A 107 -3.79 -7.61 -9.16
C SER A 107 -2.95 -6.60 -8.38
N LEU A 108 -2.03 -5.89 -9.06
CA LEU A 108 -1.24 -4.85 -8.43
C LEU A 108 -2.10 -3.66 -7.99
N ARG A 109 -3.11 -3.26 -8.79
CA ARG A 109 -4.04 -2.20 -8.38
C ARG A 109 -4.75 -2.51 -7.07
N ILE A 110 -5.17 -3.77 -6.86
CA ILE A 110 -5.80 -4.20 -5.61
C ILE A 110 -4.81 -4.02 -4.45
N CYS A 111 -3.58 -4.52 -4.59
CA CYS A 111 -2.54 -4.35 -3.55
C CYS A 111 -2.28 -2.88 -3.23
N VAL A 112 -2.21 -2.02 -4.25
CA VAL A 112 -1.99 -0.58 -4.07
C VAL A 112 -3.12 0.09 -3.30
N VAL A 113 -4.38 -0.33 -3.49
CA VAL A 113 -5.53 0.20 -2.72
C VAL A 113 -5.38 -0.12 -1.23
N PHE A 114 -5.01 -1.35 -0.87
CA PHE A 114 -4.76 -1.74 0.52
C PHE A 114 -3.57 -0.98 1.11
N LEU A 115 -2.48 -0.85 0.35
CA LEU A 115 -1.29 -0.11 0.75
C LEU A 115 -1.60 1.38 1.04
N LEU A 116 -2.36 2.02 0.14
CA LEU A 116 -2.80 3.41 0.31
C LEU A 116 -3.74 3.55 1.51
N ALA A 117 -4.70 2.64 1.68
CA ALA A 117 -5.63 2.67 2.82
C ALA A 117 -4.88 2.58 4.15
N GLY A 118 -3.91 1.68 4.28
CA GLY A 118 -3.09 1.54 5.49
C GLY A 118 -2.24 2.79 5.77
N ALA A 119 -1.61 3.34 4.72
CA ALA A 119 -0.82 4.56 4.87
C ALA A 119 -1.69 5.76 5.30
N VAL A 120 -2.87 5.94 4.66
CA VAL A 120 -3.82 7.01 4.99
C VAL A 120 -4.35 6.85 6.41
N ALA A 121 -4.74 5.64 6.83
CA ALA A 121 -5.25 5.38 8.18
C ALA A 121 -4.23 5.77 9.26
N ASN A 122 -2.95 5.41 9.07
CA ASN A 122 -1.89 5.79 10.00
C ASN A 122 -1.53 7.29 9.97
N ILE A 123 -1.74 7.99 8.84
CA ILE A 123 -1.60 9.45 8.79
C ILE A 123 -2.73 10.13 9.55
N ILE A 124 -3.97 9.67 9.43
CA ILE A 124 -5.12 10.21 10.17
C ILE A 124 -4.83 10.20 11.68
N ASP A 125 -4.32 9.10 12.20
CA ASP A 125 -3.94 9.02 13.62
C ASP A 125 -2.87 10.05 13.99
N ARG A 126 -1.81 10.18 13.18
CA ARG A 126 -0.73 11.13 13.44
C ARG A 126 -1.21 12.57 13.45
N ILE A 127 -2.15 12.93 12.57
CA ILE A 127 -2.73 14.28 12.52
C ILE A 127 -3.67 14.52 13.69
N ARG A 128 -4.51 13.53 14.04
CA ARG A 128 -5.52 13.67 15.11
C ARG A 128 -4.93 13.55 16.52
N LEU A 129 -3.99 12.60 16.71
CA LEU A 129 -3.55 12.15 18.03
C LEU A 129 -2.05 12.43 18.29
N GLY A 130 -1.31 12.89 17.27
CA GLY A 130 0.16 13.06 17.34
C GLY A 130 0.94 11.74 17.39
N SER A 131 0.26 10.59 17.26
CA SER A 131 0.83 9.25 17.33
C SER A 131 -0.10 8.25 16.66
N VAL A 132 0.42 7.09 16.24
CA VAL A 132 -0.42 5.98 15.78
C VAL A 132 -0.85 5.13 16.96
N THR A 133 -2.10 4.66 16.96
CA THR A 133 -2.63 3.72 17.95
C THR A 133 -2.33 2.30 17.49
N ASP A 134 -1.40 1.62 18.17
CA ASP A 134 -1.07 0.21 17.95
C ASP A 134 -1.65 -0.64 19.08
N PHE A 135 -2.13 -1.86 18.74
CA PHE A 135 -2.85 -2.65 19.73
C PHE A 135 -2.78 -4.17 19.57
N LEU A 136 -2.28 -4.71 18.46
CA LEU A 136 -2.13 -6.14 18.22
C LEU A 136 -0.71 -6.56 18.63
N TYR A 137 -0.58 -7.46 19.61
CA TYR A 137 0.69 -7.89 20.14
C TYR A 137 0.85 -9.42 20.10
N PHE A 138 1.76 -9.92 19.28
CA PHE A 138 2.19 -11.32 19.30
C PHE A 138 3.26 -11.52 20.37
N LYS A 139 2.82 -11.78 21.63
CA LYS A 139 3.68 -11.94 22.79
C LYS A 139 4.64 -13.12 22.66
N LEU A 140 4.18 -14.23 22.10
CA LEU A 140 4.96 -15.46 21.93
C LEU A 140 6.33 -15.23 21.28
N ILE A 141 6.40 -14.33 20.30
CA ILE A 141 7.62 -14.02 19.54
C ILE A 141 8.12 -12.60 19.84
N ASN A 142 7.54 -11.93 20.83
CA ASN A 142 7.84 -10.54 21.17
C ASN A 142 7.83 -9.61 19.95
N PHE A 143 6.84 -9.78 19.07
CA PHE A 143 6.71 -8.98 17.85
C PHE A 143 6.29 -7.55 18.23
N PRO A 144 6.82 -6.51 17.59
CA PRO A 144 6.37 -5.14 17.82
C PRO A 144 4.85 -5.01 17.74
N VAL A 145 4.24 -4.24 18.63
CA VAL A 145 2.80 -4.00 18.61
C VAL A 145 2.43 -3.24 17.34
N PHE A 146 1.36 -3.63 16.68
CA PHE A 146 0.92 -3.11 15.38
C PHE A 146 -0.61 -2.94 15.34
N ASN A 147 -1.15 -2.48 14.23
CA ASN A 147 -2.57 -2.23 14.03
C ASN A 147 -3.10 -2.84 12.73
N VAL A 148 -4.38 -2.64 12.42
CA VAL A 148 -5.03 -3.20 11.22
C VAL A 148 -4.47 -2.58 9.94
N ALA A 149 -4.14 -1.28 9.93
CA ALA A 149 -3.51 -0.62 8.79
C ALA A 149 -2.14 -1.23 8.45
N ASP A 150 -1.36 -1.63 9.46
CA ASP A 150 -0.06 -2.30 9.25
C ASP A 150 -0.22 -3.68 8.62
N ILE A 151 -1.31 -4.40 8.93
CA ILE A 151 -1.66 -5.66 8.25
C ILE A 151 -1.89 -5.39 6.76
N TYR A 152 -2.65 -4.33 6.41
CA TYR A 152 -2.90 -3.98 5.01
C TYR A 152 -1.60 -3.71 4.27
N VAL A 153 -0.71 -2.92 4.86
CA VAL A 153 0.60 -2.57 4.28
C VAL A 153 1.45 -3.83 4.09
N THR A 154 1.66 -4.59 5.16
CA THR A 154 2.55 -5.77 5.16
C THR A 154 2.07 -6.84 4.18
N PHE A 155 0.76 -7.16 4.22
CA PHE A 155 0.17 -8.12 3.31
C PHE A 155 0.28 -7.67 1.85
N SER A 156 0.00 -6.40 1.57
CA SER A 156 0.11 -5.85 0.21
C SER A 156 1.52 -5.92 -0.32
N VAL A 157 2.52 -5.55 0.49
CA VAL A 157 3.94 -5.62 0.10
C VAL A 157 4.34 -7.06 -0.20
N ALA A 158 3.96 -8.02 0.67
CA ALA A 158 4.25 -9.43 0.45
C ALA A 158 3.63 -9.95 -0.87
N VAL A 159 2.36 -9.62 -1.13
CA VAL A 159 1.68 -10.02 -2.38
C VAL A 159 2.31 -9.35 -3.60
N VAL A 160 2.69 -8.06 -3.52
CA VAL A 160 3.40 -7.36 -4.61
C VAL A 160 4.71 -8.06 -4.94
N ILE A 161 5.52 -8.42 -3.94
CA ILE A 161 6.79 -9.14 -4.15
C ILE A 161 6.53 -10.48 -4.86
N ILE A 162 5.56 -11.26 -4.39
CA ILE A 162 5.18 -12.53 -5.03
C ILE A 162 4.75 -12.32 -6.49
N LEU A 163 3.93 -11.30 -6.75
CA LEU A 163 3.49 -11.00 -8.11
C LEU A 163 4.65 -10.56 -9.03
N LEU A 164 5.60 -9.77 -8.52
CA LEU A 164 6.78 -9.34 -9.29
C LEU A 164 7.70 -10.52 -9.60
N ILE A 165 7.84 -11.49 -8.69
CA ILE A 165 8.70 -12.65 -8.92
C ILE A 165 8.05 -13.66 -9.89
N PHE A 166 6.74 -13.94 -9.75
CA PHE A 166 6.11 -15.06 -10.44
C PHE A 166 5.22 -14.67 -11.63
N LYS A 167 4.79 -13.40 -11.74
CA LYS A 167 3.80 -12.98 -12.74
C LYS A 167 4.29 -11.91 -13.69
N PHE A 168 5.16 -11.00 -13.26
CA PHE A 168 5.59 -9.87 -14.05
C PHE A 168 7.04 -10.01 -14.50
N GLU A 169 7.36 -9.49 -15.70
CA GLU A 169 8.70 -9.45 -16.27
C GLU A 169 9.31 -8.06 -16.11
N MET A 170 10.61 -7.91 -16.35
CA MET A 170 11.31 -6.61 -16.27
C MET A 170 10.64 -5.55 -17.14
N GLY A 171 10.17 -5.89 -18.34
CA GLY A 171 9.44 -4.96 -19.20
C GLY A 171 8.12 -4.45 -18.61
N ASP A 172 7.42 -5.25 -17.79
CA ASP A 172 6.24 -4.78 -17.05
C ASP A 172 6.63 -3.69 -16.04
N ILE A 173 7.79 -3.85 -15.37
CA ILE A 173 8.31 -2.86 -14.41
C ILE A 173 8.64 -1.55 -15.12
N ASP A 174 9.27 -1.61 -16.29
CA ASP A 174 9.59 -0.42 -17.10
C ASP A 174 8.34 0.34 -17.53
N VAL A 175 7.25 -0.37 -17.86
CA VAL A 175 5.94 0.24 -18.15
C VAL A 175 5.35 0.89 -16.90
N MET A 176 5.44 0.24 -15.74
CA MET A 176 4.94 0.78 -14.46
C MET A 176 5.68 2.05 -14.03
N LEU A 177 7.00 2.09 -14.23
CA LEU A 177 7.85 3.24 -13.95
C LEU A 177 7.75 4.34 -15.02
N GLY A 178 7.12 4.04 -16.16
CA GLY A 178 6.87 4.98 -17.23
C GLY A 178 8.05 5.19 -18.19
N SER A 179 9.08 4.36 -18.17
CA SER A 179 10.18 4.35 -19.14
C SER A 179 9.77 3.70 -20.47
N CYS A 180 8.86 2.73 -20.42
CA CYS A 180 8.27 2.08 -21.57
C CYS A 180 6.75 2.33 -21.68
N PHE A 181 6.17 2.04 -22.84
CA PHE A 181 4.72 2.01 -23.05
C PHE A 181 4.34 0.78 -23.88
N ILE A 182 3.05 0.49 -23.94
CA ILE A 182 2.52 -0.61 -24.74
C ILE A 182 1.91 0.01 -26.00
N ASN A 183 2.43 -0.38 -27.17
CA ASN A 183 1.94 0.07 -28.49
C ASN A 183 0.57 -0.55 -28.82
N ASP A 184 0.01 -0.21 -29.99
CA ASP A 184 -1.31 -0.68 -30.39
C ASP A 184 -1.34 -2.18 -30.73
N GLU A 185 -0.17 -2.79 -30.98
CA GLU A 185 -0.02 -4.24 -31.16
C GLU A 185 0.10 -5.00 -29.83
N GLY A 186 0.06 -4.29 -28.68
CA GLY A 186 0.20 -4.86 -27.33
C GLY A 186 1.63 -5.21 -26.94
N ARG A 187 2.65 -4.65 -27.61
CA ARG A 187 4.07 -4.87 -27.32
C ARG A 187 4.63 -3.75 -26.45
N ILE A 188 5.57 -4.11 -25.57
CA ILE A 188 6.33 -3.14 -24.75
C ILE A 188 7.40 -2.48 -25.65
N VAL A 189 7.38 -1.15 -25.71
CA VAL A 189 8.29 -0.32 -26.52
C VAL A 189 8.90 0.78 -25.64
N GLU A 190 10.20 1.04 -25.82
CA GLU A 190 10.88 2.13 -25.13
C GLU A 190 10.46 3.50 -25.70
N LYS A 191 10.27 4.48 -24.82
CA LYS A 191 9.93 5.85 -25.24
C LYS A 191 11.02 6.54 -26.05
N SER A 192 12.25 6.07 -25.96
CA SER A 192 13.39 6.56 -26.75
C SER A 192 13.27 6.20 -28.24
N GLU A 193 12.66 5.05 -28.56
CA GLU A 193 12.49 4.58 -29.94
C GLU A 193 11.36 5.30 -30.66
N SER A 194 10.24 5.59 -30.00
CA SER A 194 9.10 6.28 -30.61
C SER A 194 9.40 7.70 -31.11
N LYS A 195 10.38 8.40 -30.48
CA LYS A 195 10.81 9.73 -30.94
C LYS A 195 11.70 9.70 -32.18
N LYS A 196 12.21 8.53 -32.59
CA LYS A 196 13.02 8.38 -33.81
C LYS A 196 12.17 8.07 -35.03
N GLU A 197 10.98 7.50 -34.84
CA GLU A 197 10.05 7.20 -35.95
C GLU A 197 9.18 8.40 -36.35
N GLU A 198 9.08 9.45 -35.51
CA GLU A 198 8.36 10.70 -35.78
C GLU A 198 9.24 11.79 -36.43
N LYS A 199 10.53 11.54 -36.73
CA LYS A 199 11.44 12.45 -37.44
C LYS A 199 11.80 11.90 -38.81
#